data_23cda911d9da6e8457b24567f57567c6
#
_entry.id   23cda911d9da6e8457b24567f57567c6
#
_cell.length_a   1.000
_cell.length_b   1.000
_cell.length_c   1.000
_cell.angle_alpha   90.00
_cell.angle_beta   90.00
_cell.angle_gamma   90.00
#
_symmetry.space_group_name_H-M   'P 1'
#
loop_
_entity.id
_entity.type
_entity.pdbx_description
1 polymer ?
#
loop_
_entity_poly.entity_id
_entity_poly.type
_entity_poly.pdbx_seq_one_letter_code
_entity_poly.pdbx_strand_id
1 'polypeptide(L)'
;MQANYKISDFLEDFLIAKEVEEGCRPSTIRAYRYDLEKFIKIVGDIEIDHNLMRQKVRLFLKVLKDKGYTKKSISRKIACLRSYFKFLNLNEFISQNPMNKIRSPKIRLEESLPKFLDLKDVQKILTSLQDRTKFRSKKSQRYYLMVRLLYSTMARVSELCNIRIRDVNFEKGYIRLRGKGNKERIVPVDNKTLLLIQKHIDNRIKYNEDEYLLVNTRNEQLTPRVIQNDIQIIKKKCGFSDSKIITPHVFRHTGATHLRRSGMDISELQDILGHSSPNTTRIYAKNDITKLKQSYNMMHPLNSNDL
;
A
#
# COMPACT_ATOMS: atom_id res chain seq x y z
N MET A 1 3.49 -40.96 -24.99
CA MET A 1 2.88 -41.00 -23.64
C MET A 1 2.96 -39.59 -23.08
N GLN A 2 1.83 -38.90 -22.83
CA GLN A 2 1.88 -37.66 -22.10
C GLN A 2 2.30 -37.96 -20.66
N ALA A 3 3.36 -37.32 -20.19
CA ALA A 3 3.79 -37.50 -18.80
C ALA A 3 2.67 -36.94 -17.90
N ASN A 4 2.27 -37.73 -16.91
CA ASN A 4 1.24 -37.30 -15.95
C ASN A 4 1.87 -36.43 -14.87
N TYR A 5 1.82 -35.12 -15.05
CA TYR A 5 2.35 -34.13 -14.10
C TYR A 5 1.36 -33.81 -13.01
N LYS A 6 1.82 -33.68 -11.77
CA LYS A 6 1.04 -33.18 -10.64
C LYS A 6 1.05 -31.63 -10.59
N ILE A 7 0.10 -31.08 -9.84
CA ILE A 7 -0.01 -29.62 -9.68
C ILE A 7 1.26 -29.02 -9.05
N SER A 8 1.95 -29.73 -8.17
CA SER A 8 3.15 -29.25 -7.47
C SER A 8 4.42 -29.31 -8.29
N ASP A 9 4.50 -30.15 -9.32
CA ASP A 9 5.76 -30.51 -10.00
C ASP A 9 6.52 -29.30 -10.56
N PHE A 10 5.79 -28.29 -11.05
CA PHE A 10 6.37 -27.07 -11.64
C PHE A 10 6.16 -25.83 -10.81
N LEU A 11 5.82 -25.96 -9.51
CA LEU A 11 5.54 -24.79 -8.67
C LEU A 11 6.79 -23.94 -8.48
N GLU A 12 7.93 -24.56 -8.20
CA GLU A 12 9.20 -23.83 -8.03
C GLU A 12 9.67 -23.21 -9.34
N ASP A 13 9.60 -23.93 -10.45
CA ASP A 13 9.97 -23.41 -11.78
C ASP A 13 9.12 -22.19 -12.16
N PHE A 14 7.82 -22.25 -11.88
CA PHE A 14 6.94 -21.09 -12.07
C PHE A 14 7.36 -19.90 -11.20
N LEU A 15 7.70 -20.11 -9.94
CA LEU A 15 8.11 -19.03 -9.05
C LEU A 15 9.44 -18.42 -9.46
N ILE A 16 10.39 -19.27 -9.92
CA ILE A 16 11.68 -18.83 -10.48
C ILE A 16 11.44 -18.00 -11.75
N ALA A 17 10.62 -18.49 -12.69
CA ALA A 17 10.28 -17.74 -13.90
C ALA A 17 9.64 -16.39 -13.57
N LYS A 18 8.73 -16.31 -12.58
CA LYS A 18 8.15 -15.05 -12.12
C LYS A 18 9.16 -14.10 -11.51
N GLU A 19 10.16 -14.60 -10.80
CA GLU A 19 11.20 -13.80 -10.17
C GLU A 19 12.23 -13.33 -11.19
N VAL A 20 12.78 -14.24 -11.99
CA VAL A 20 13.92 -13.99 -12.87
C VAL A 20 13.48 -13.37 -14.20
N GLU A 21 12.48 -13.96 -14.87
CA GLU A 21 12.07 -13.51 -16.21
C GLU A 21 11.12 -12.31 -16.15
N GLU A 22 10.15 -12.31 -15.21
CA GLU A 22 9.16 -11.23 -15.11
C GLU A 22 9.55 -10.15 -14.08
N GLY A 23 10.65 -10.32 -13.35
CA GLY A 23 11.13 -9.35 -12.35
C GLY A 23 10.14 -9.13 -11.21
N CYS A 24 9.37 -10.15 -10.84
CA CYS A 24 8.39 -10.05 -9.78
C CYS A 24 9.08 -9.85 -8.42
N ARG A 25 8.48 -9.01 -7.57
CA ARG A 25 9.02 -8.75 -6.23
C ARG A 25 8.87 -9.97 -5.31
N PRO A 26 9.76 -10.13 -4.30
CA PRO A 26 9.67 -11.22 -3.32
C PRO A 26 8.31 -11.31 -2.62
N SER A 27 7.62 -10.18 -2.41
CA SER A 27 6.26 -10.18 -1.85
C SER A 27 5.21 -10.77 -2.79
N THR A 28 5.39 -10.59 -4.10
CA THR A 28 4.52 -11.17 -5.14
C THR A 28 4.76 -12.67 -5.24
N ILE A 29 6.03 -13.08 -5.22
CA ILE A 29 6.43 -14.50 -5.22
C ILE A 29 5.83 -15.23 -4.00
N ARG A 30 5.98 -14.64 -2.79
CA ARG A 30 5.34 -15.19 -1.58
C ARG A 30 3.82 -15.31 -1.70
N ALA A 31 3.17 -14.33 -2.33
CA ALA A 31 1.72 -14.37 -2.53
C ALA A 31 1.31 -15.45 -3.51
N TYR A 32 2.06 -15.65 -4.60
CA TYR A 32 1.84 -16.75 -5.56
C TYR A 32 2.02 -18.11 -4.88
N ARG A 33 3.13 -18.32 -4.19
CA ARG A 33 3.40 -19.55 -3.43
C ARG A 33 2.24 -19.87 -2.48
N TYR A 34 1.88 -18.93 -1.61
CA TYR A 34 0.79 -19.12 -0.66
C TYR A 34 -0.55 -19.48 -1.32
N ASP A 35 -0.87 -18.85 -2.47
CA ASP A 35 -2.13 -19.12 -3.15
C ASP A 35 -2.13 -20.49 -3.84
N LEU A 36 -1.03 -20.92 -4.43
CA LEU A 36 -0.87 -22.24 -5.06
C LEU A 36 -0.84 -23.36 -4.02
N GLU A 37 -0.07 -23.22 -2.96
CA GLU A 37 -0.06 -24.18 -1.84
C GLU A 37 -1.46 -24.34 -1.24
N LYS A 38 -2.18 -23.22 -1.09
CA LYS A 38 -3.57 -23.26 -0.60
C LYS A 38 -4.51 -23.97 -1.59
N PHE A 39 -4.31 -23.80 -2.88
CA PHE A 39 -5.06 -24.51 -3.91
C PHE A 39 -4.79 -26.02 -3.81
N ILE A 40 -3.53 -26.45 -3.80
CA ILE A 40 -3.11 -27.83 -3.65
C ILE A 40 -3.67 -28.45 -2.35
N LYS A 41 -3.58 -27.71 -1.23
CA LYS A 41 -4.12 -28.20 0.05
C LYS A 41 -5.63 -28.48 0.03
N ILE A 42 -6.40 -27.75 -0.78
CA ILE A 42 -7.87 -27.90 -0.83
C ILE A 42 -8.29 -28.95 -1.86
N VAL A 43 -7.62 -29.02 -3.01
CA VAL A 43 -8.04 -29.92 -4.10
C VAL A 43 -7.26 -31.23 -4.15
N GLY A 44 -6.18 -31.33 -3.38
CA GLY A 44 -5.18 -32.41 -3.44
C GLY A 44 -4.10 -32.09 -4.46
N ASP A 45 -2.93 -32.73 -4.28
CA ASP A 45 -1.85 -32.69 -5.26
C ASP A 45 -2.07 -33.83 -6.27
N ILE A 46 -2.90 -33.54 -7.24
CA ILE A 46 -3.39 -34.50 -8.24
C ILE A 46 -2.77 -34.25 -9.61
N GLU A 47 -2.82 -35.26 -10.49
CA GLU A 47 -2.44 -35.13 -11.89
C GLU A 47 -3.27 -34.06 -12.62
N ILE A 48 -2.61 -33.35 -13.54
CA ILE A 48 -3.23 -32.24 -14.29
C ILE A 48 -3.98 -32.80 -15.50
N ASP A 49 -5.23 -33.17 -15.28
CA ASP A 49 -6.20 -33.41 -16.34
C ASP A 49 -7.04 -32.17 -16.63
N HIS A 50 -7.21 -31.79 -17.87
CA HIS A 50 -7.90 -30.54 -18.26
C HIS A 50 -9.34 -30.47 -17.73
N ASN A 51 -10.13 -31.55 -17.83
CA ASN A 51 -11.52 -31.57 -17.41
C ASN A 51 -11.66 -31.65 -15.90
N LEU A 52 -10.89 -32.53 -15.28
CA LEU A 52 -10.83 -32.68 -13.84
C LEU A 52 -10.35 -31.38 -13.18
N MET A 53 -9.31 -30.74 -13.73
CA MET A 53 -8.75 -29.52 -13.19
C MET A 53 -9.75 -28.36 -13.16
N ARG A 54 -10.58 -28.23 -14.19
CA ARG A 54 -11.67 -27.22 -14.21
C ARG A 54 -12.67 -27.45 -13.08
N GLN A 55 -13.03 -28.70 -12.82
CA GLN A 55 -13.93 -29.05 -11.71
C GLN A 55 -13.26 -28.74 -10.35
N LYS A 56 -11.98 -29.08 -10.18
CA LYS A 56 -11.21 -28.78 -8.97
C LYS A 56 -11.06 -27.29 -8.71
N VAL A 57 -10.83 -26.47 -9.75
CA VAL A 57 -10.85 -25.01 -9.62
C VAL A 57 -12.20 -24.51 -9.14
N ARG A 58 -13.31 -25.00 -9.70
CA ARG A 58 -14.66 -24.63 -9.23
C ARG A 58 -14.90 -25.03 -7.77
N LEU A 59 -14.48 -26.23 -7.37
CA LEU A 59 -14.54 -26.68 -5.98
C LEU A 59 -13.75 -25.74 -5.07
N PHE A 60 -12.50 -25.42 -5.43
CA PHE A 60 -11.69 -24.46 -4.69
C PHE A 60 -12.39 -23.10 -4.49
N LEU A 61 -12.95 -22.56 -5.57
CA LEU A 61 -13.67 -21.28 -5.51
C LEU A 61 -14.93 -21.36 -4.61
N LYS A 62 -15.64 -22.49 -4.64
CA LYS A 62 -16.76 -22.75 -3.74
C LYS A 62 -16.31 -22.76 -2.27
N VAL A 63 -15.28 -23.53 -1.95
CA VAL A 63 -14.70 -23.59 -0.59
C VAL A 63 -14.25 -22.19 -0.10
N LEU A 64 -13.64 -21.38 -0.98
CA LEU A 64 -13.26 -20.01 -0.60
C LEU A 64 -14.49 -19.15 -0.30
N LYS A 65 -15.55 -19.27 -1.09
CA LYS A 65 -16.80 -18.54 -0.89
C LYS A 65 -17.45 -18.95 0.44
N ASP A 66 -17.54 -20.25 0.69
CA ASP A 66 -18.14 -20.81 1.92
C ASP A 66 -17.35 -20.41 3.18
N LYS A 67 -16.03 -20.24 3.04
CA LYS A 67 -15.14 -19.67 4.09
C LYS A 67 -15.19 -18.12 4.21
N GLY A 68 -16.11 -17.45 3.54
CA GLY A 68 -16.32 -16.01 3.65
C GLY A 68 -15.25 -15.13 2.95
N TYR A 69 -14.48 -15.66 1.99
CA TYR A 69 -13.52 -14.85 1.26
C TYR A 69 -14.24 -13.78 0.41
N THR A 70 -13.71 -12.55 0.43
CA THR A 70 -14.26 -11.46 -0.39
C THR A 70 -14.07 -11.74 -1.89
N LYS A 71 -14.97 -11.19 -2.74
CA LYS A 71 -14.84 -11.26 -4.20
C LYS A 71 -13.47 -10.82 -4.70
N LYS A 72 -12.89 -9.77 -4.09
CA LYS A 72 -11.55 -9.28 -4.42
C LYS A 72 -10.47 -10.31 -4.12
N SER A 73 -10.54 -10.99 -2.98
CA SER A 73 -9.61 -12.06 -2.60
C SER A 73 -9.73 -13.27 -3.52
N ILE A 74 -10.96 -13.63 -3.89
CA ILE A 74 -11.23 -14.72 -4.85
C ILE A 74 -10.67 -14.36 -6.23
N SER A 75 -10.90 -13.14 -6.73
CA SER A 75 -10.38 -12.67 -8.02
C SER A 75 -8.85 -12.70 -8.07
N ARG A 76 -8.17 -12.32 -6.97
CA ARG A 76 -6.71 -12.40 -6.87
C ARG A 76 -6.22 -13.85 -7.01
N LYS A 77 -6.86 -14.80 -6.35
CA LYS A 77 -6.51 -16.23 -6.43
C LYS A 77 -6.78 -16.81 -7.81
N ILE A 78 -7.86 -16.40 -8.48
CA ILE A 78 -8.12 -16.75 -9.88
C ILE A 78 -6.99 -16.21 -10.79
N ALA A 79 -6.52 -14.97 -10.56
CA ALA A 79 -5.41 -14.41 -11.32
C ALA A 79 -4.11 -15.19 -11.11
N CYS A 80 -3.84 -15.63 -9.88
CA CYS A 80 -2.71 -16.50 -9.57
C CYS A 80 -2.79 -17.83 -10.36
N LEU A 81 -3.91 -18.55 -10.27
CA LEU A 81 -4.12 -19.82 -10.99
C LEU A 81 -4.04 -19.62 -12.51
N ARG A 82 -4.59 -18.51 -13.06
CA ARG A 82 -4.44 -18.20 -14.48
C ARG A 82 -2.97 -18.04 -14.88
N SER A 83 -2.19 -17.34 -14.07
CA SER A 83 -0.77 -17.16 -14.33
C SER A 83 -0.02 -18.48 -14.30
N TYR A 84 -0.31 -19.35 -13.32
CA TYR A 84 0.31 -20.66 -13.20
C TYR A 84 -0.05 -21.58 -14.38
N PHE A 85 -1.33 -21.78 -14.67
CA PHE A 85 -1.74 -22.64 -15.80
C PHE A 85 -1.38 -22.05 -17.16
N LYS A 86 -1.23 -20.73 -17.28
CA LYS A 86 -0.66 -20.12 -18.47
C LYS A 86 0.81 -20.49 -18.65
N PHE A 87 1.60 -20.44 -17.57
CA PHE A 87 3.00 -20.87 -17.57
C PHE A 87 3.13 -22.34 -18.00
N LEU A 88 2.33 -23.24 -17.42
CA LEU A 88 2.34 -24.65 -17.77
C LEU A 88 1.99 -24.88 -19.26
N ASN A 89 1.03 -24.13 -19.79
CA ASN A 89 0.62 -24.27 -21.19
C ASN A 89 1.64 -23.68 -22.18
N LEU A 90 2.29 -22.56 -21.83
CA LEU A 90 3.36 -21.96 -22.64
C LEU A 90 4.62 -22.83 -22.72
N ASN A 91 4.91 -23.57 -21.67
CA ASN A 91 6.04 -24.52 -21.61
C ASN A 91 5.64 -25.94 -22.06
N GLU A 92 4.49 -26.09 -22.70
CA GLU A 92 3.98 -27.35 -23.27
C GLU A 92 3.80 -28.51 -22.27
N PHE A 93 3.84 -28.22 -20.95
CA PHE A 93 3.55 -29.22 -19.91
C PHE A 93 2.07 -29.67 -19.93
N ILE A 94 1.19 -28.82 -20.43
CA ILE A 94 -0.24 -29.13 -20.64
C ILE A 94 -0.68 -28.63 -22.01
N SER A 95 -1.52 -29.41 -22.69
CA SER A 95 -2.05 -29.07 -24.03
C SER A 95 -3.11 -27.96 -24.00
N GLN A 96 -3.86 -27.84 -22.91
CA GLN A 96 -4.95 -26.87 -22.77
C GLN A 96 -4.96 -26.23 -21.37
N ASN A 97 -5.16 -24.91 -21.35
CA ASN A 97 -5.27 -24.17 -20.09
C ASN A 97 -6.68 -24.34 -19.48
N PRO A 98 -6.83 -24.97 -18.31
CA PRO A 98 -8.13 -25.19 -17.67
C PRO A 98 -8.82 -23.89 -17.21
N MET A 99 -8.06 -22.78 -17.13
CA MET A 99 -8.59 -21.48 -16.68
C MET A 99 -9.34 -20.68 -17.76
N ASN A 100 -9.25 -21.08 -19.04
CA ASN A 100 -9.84 -20.32 -20.17
C ASN A 100 -11.35 -20.05 -20.01
N LYS A 101 -12.09 -20.96 -19.38
CA LYS A 101 -13.56 -20.83 -19.16
C LYS A 101 -13.91 -20.44 -17.70
N ILE A 102 -12.93 -20.12 -16.86
CA ILE A 102 -13.17 -19.68 -15.47
C ILE A 102 -13.29 -18.14 -15.46
N ARG A 103 -14.45 -17.65 -15.02
CA ARG A 103 -14.71 -16.21 -14.89
C ARG A 103 -14.40 -15.72 -13.48
N SER A 104 -13.84 -14.51 -13.38
CA SER A 104 -13.70 -13.83 -12.08
C SER A 104 -15.05 -13.27 -11.61
N PRO A 105 -15.32 -13.27 -10.30
CA PRO A 105 -16.49 -12.61 -9.75
C PRO A 105 -16.57 -11.14 -10.18
N LYS A 106 -17.75 -10.69 -10.60
CA LYS A 106 -17.98 -9.27 -10.85
C LYS A 106 -17.96 -8.51 -9.52
N ILE A 107 -17.04 -7.56 -9.39
CA ILE A 107 -16.98 -6.63 -8.26
C ILE A 107 -17.79 -5.40 -8.64
N ARG A 108 -18.82 -5.05 -7.85
CA ARG A 108 -19.59 -3.83 -8.08
C ARG A 108 -18.71 -2.61 -7.80
N LEU A 109 -18.92 -1.52 -8.53
CA LEU A 109 -18.13 -0.28 -8.35
C LEU A 109 -18.16 0.21 -6.90
N GLU A 110 -19.32 0.15 -6.27
CA GLU A 110 -19.54 0.52 -4.86
C GLU A 110 -18.68 -0.29 -3.88
N GLU A 111 -18.46 -1.60 -4.17
CA GLU A 111 -17.61 -2.49 -3.37
C GLU A 111 -16.11 -2.18 -3.56
N SER A 112 -15.76 -1.44 -4.61
CA SER A 112 -14.38 -1.10 -4.96
C SER A 112 -13.99 0.33 -4.59
N LEU A 113 -14.95 1.20 -4.24
CA LEU A 113 -14.66 2.60 -3.89
C LEU A 113 -13.69 2.67 -2.70
N PRO A 114 -12.65 3.49 -2.82
CA PRO A 114 -11.71 3.70 -1.73
C PRO A 114 -12.42 4.29 -0.52
N LYS A 115 -12.24 3.68 0.64
CA LYS A 115 -12.72 4.27 1.91
C LYS A 115 -11.80 5.42 2.30
N PHE A 116 -12.38 6.53 2.72
CA PHE A 116 -11.65 7.68 3.23
C PHE A 116 -12.31 8.17 4.53
N LEU A 117 -11.59 8.98 5.30
CA LEU A 117 -12.04 9.60 6.54
C LEU A 117 -12.61 10.99 6.23
N ASP A 118 -13.66 11.38 6.92
CA ASP A 118 -14.14 12.76 6.87
C ASP A 118 -13.16 13.69 7.60
N LEU A 119 -13.25 15.02 7.33
CA LEU A 119 -12.42 16.02 8.02
C LEU A 119 -12.56 15.91 9.54
N LYS A 120 -13.78 15.74 10.06
CA LYS A 120 -14.06 15.55 11.49
C LYS A 120 -13.33 14.34 12.09
N ASP A 121 -13.21 13.23 11.33
CA ASP A 121 -12.46 12.05 11.77
C ASP A 121 -10.96 12.35 11.88
N VAL A 122 -10.39 13.03 10.87
CA VAL A 122 -8.98 13.43 10.85
C VAL A 122 -8.69 14.37 12.02
N GLN A 123 -9.53 15.38 12.20
CA GLN A 123 -9.45 16.35 13.30
C GLN A 123 -9.51 15.62 14.65
N LYS A 124 -10.49 14.72 14.86
CA LYS A 124 -10.60 13.90 16.07
C LYS A 124 -9.32 13.12 16.37
N ILE A 125 -8.69 12.53 15.35
CA ILE A 125 -7.44 11.78 15.52
C ILE A 125 -6.32 12.74 15.92
N LEU A 126 -6.13 13.84 15.20
CA LEU A 126 -5.04 14.79 15.46
C LEU A 126 -5.17 15.43 16.85
N THR A 127 -6.37 15.88 17.22
CA THR A 127 -6.64 16.47 18.55
C THR A 127 -6.44 15.45 19.67
N SER A 128 -6.93 14.20 19.50
CA SER A 128 -6.73 13.15 20.48
C SER A 128 -5.25 12.81 20.68
N LEU A 129 -4.42 12.87 19.63
CA LEU A 129 -2.98 12.60 19.72
C LEU A 129 -2.21 13.71 20.44
N GLN A 130 -2.74 14.92 20.52
CA GLN A 130 -2.21 16.03 21.31
C GLN A 130 -2.61 15.93 22.78
N ASP A 131 -3.69 15.20 23.07
CA ASP A 131 -4.20 15.04 24.43
C ASP A 131 -3.27 14.12 25.25
N ARG A 132 -2.51 14.71 26.15
CA ARG A 132 -1.57 14.00 27.03
C ARG A 132 -2.25 13.04 28.01
N THR A 133 -3.56 13.18 28.26
CA THR A 133 -4.31 12.27 29.13
C THR A 133 -4.54 10.93 28.46
N LYS A 134 -4.77 10.91 27.15
CA LYS A 134 -4.99 9.72 26.32
C LYS A 134 -3.68 9.08 25.84
N PHE A 135 -2.69 9.91 25.53
CA PHE A 135 -1.40 9.50 24.95
C PHE A 135 -0.21 9.94 25.83
N ARG A 136 -0.01 9.26 26.96
CA ARG A 136 1.04 9.57 27.94
C ARG A 136 2.43 9.03 27.56
N SER A 137 2.56 8.19 26.54
CA SER A 137 3.82 7.52 26.22
C SER A 137 4.78 8.43 25.44
N LYS A 138 6.10 8.17 25.56
CA LYS A 138 7.14 8.78 24.73
C LYS A 138 6.88 8.59 23.21
N LYS A 139 6.04 7.63 22.83
CA LYS A 139 5.62 7.37 21.43
C LYS A 139 4.57 8.35 20.90
N SER A 140 3.92 9.14 21.76
CA SER A 140 2.80 10.01 21.34
C SER A 140 3.20 11.08 20.32
N GLN A 141 4.38 11.68 20.50
CA GLN A 141 4.92 12.64 19.53
C GLN A 141 5.17 11.99 18.16
N ARG A 142 5.73 10.77 18.18
CA ARG A 142 5.94 9.97 16.95
C ARG A 142 4.60 9.63 16.29
N TYR A 143 3.57 9.24 17.05
CA TYR A 143 2.24 8.96 16.52
C TYR A 143 1.62 10.18 15.83
N TYR A 144 1.73 11.34 16.46
CA TYR A 144 1.22 12.59 15.89
C TYR A 144 1.93 12.94 14.59
N LEU A 145 3.26 12.92 14.57
CA LEU A 145 4.06 13.17 13.37
C LEU A 145 3.76 12.14 12.28
N MET A 146 3.68 10.85 12.63
CA MET A 146 3.37 9.76 11.70
C MET A 146 2.02 9.95 11.03
N VAL A 147 0.97 10.29 11.79
CA VAL A 147 -0.37 10.53 11.23
C VAL A 147 -0.38 11.76 10.33
N ARG A 148 0.26 12.86 10.76
CA ARG A 148 0.39 14.05 9.92
C ARG A 148 1.10 13.75 8.62
N LEU A 149 2.23 13.04 8.66
CA LEU A 149 2.97 12.65 7.46
C LEU A 149 2.14 11.76 6.53
N LEU A 150 1.43 10.75 7.05
CA LEU A 150 0.54 9.91 6.25
C LEU A 150 -0.53 10.72 5.52
N TYR A 151 -1.12 11.69 6.21
CA TYR A 151 -2.21 12.50 5.68
C TYR A 151 -1.71 13.59 4.73
N SER A 152 -0.66 14.34 5.12
CA SER A 152 -0.13 15.45 4.33
C SER A 152 0.61 14.99 3.08
N THR A 153 1.48 13.98 3.21
CA THR A 153 2.29 13.52 2.07
C THR A 153 1.61 12.46 1.22
N MET A 154 0.54 11.87 1.73
CA MET A 154 -0.13 10.74 1.08
C MET A 154 0.83 9.61 0.69
N ALA A 155 1.92 9.46 1.46
CA ALA A 155 2.94 8.44 1.24
C ALA A 155 2.37 7.03 1.39
N ARG A 156 2.88 6.06 0.61
CA ARG A 156 2.66 4.65 0.90
C ARG A 156 3.34 4.31 2.22
N VAL A 157 2.81 3.35 2.96
CA VAL A 157 3.40 2.97 4.27
C VAL A 157 4.89 2.62 4.17
N SER A 158 5.30 1.94 3.10
CA SER A 158 6.71 1.62 2.85
C SER A 158 7.55 2.86 2.51
N GLU A 159 7.00 3.83 1.81
CA GLU A 159 7.66 5.10 1.51
C GLU A 159 7.86 5.91 2.80
N LEU A 160 6.83 5.97 3.66
CA LEU A 160 6.93 6.62 4.96
C LEU A 160 8.02 6.01 5.84
N CYS A 161 8.14 4.67 5.88
CA CYS A 161 9.20 3.98 6.61
C CYS A 161 10.59 4.33 6.11
N ASN A 162 10.73 4.64 4.82
CA ASN A 162 12.01 4.87 4.16
C ASN A 162 12.45 6.34 4.11
N ILE A 163 11.65 7.28 4.64
CA ILE A 163 12.06 8.68 4.69
C ILE A 163 13.29 8.81 5.60
N ARG A 164 14.35 9.38 5.06
CA ARG A 164 15.54 9.77 5.82
C ARG A 164 15.51 11.26 6.16
N ILE A 165 16.29 11.69 7.12
CA ILE A 165 16.38 13.11 7.52
C ILE A 165 16.77 13.97 6.33
N ARG A 166 17.77 13.58 5.54
CA ARG A 166 18.21 14.26 4.30
C ARG A 166 17.15 14.37 3.20
N ASP A 167 16.06 13.58 3.28
CA ASP A 167 14.96 13.65 2.31
C ASP A 167 14.01 14.81 2.59
N VAL A 168 14.17 15.49 3.73
CA VAL A 168 13.36 16.67 4.12
C VAL A 168 14.13 17.94 3.73
N ASN A 169 13.53 18.73 2.86
CA ASN A 169 14.05 20.06 2.55
C ASN A 169 13.23 21.11 3.32
N PHE A 170 13.81 21.62 4.40
CA PHE A 170 13.17 22.60 5.28
C PHE A 170 13.02 23.96 4.61
N GLU A 171 14.00 24.40 3.80
CA GLU A 171 13.98 25.67 3.12
C GLU A 171 12.87 25.73 2.06
N LYS A 172 12.82 24.73 1.18
CA LYS A 172 11.83 24.65 0.09
C LYS A 172 10.50 24.02 0.51
N GLY A 173 10.42 23.45 1.70
CA GLY A 173 9.20 22.90 2.29
C GLY A 173 8.65 21.68 1.57
N TYR A 174 9.48 20.67 1.33
CA TYR A 174 9.05 19.43 0.72
C TYR A 174 9.76 18.20 1.31
N ILE A 175 9.20 17.04 1.05
CA ILE A 175 9.82 15.73 1.34
C ILE A 175 10.00 14.96 0.04
N ARG A 176 11.18 14.37 -0.15
CA ARG A 176 11.47 13.44 -1.23
C ARG A 176 11.03 12.04 -0.80
N LEU A 177 10.12 11.42 -1.56
CA LEU A 177 9.65 10.07 -1.33
C LEU A 177 10.20 9.12 -2.40
N ARG A 178 10.75 7.98 -1.96
CA ARG A 178 11.27 6.92 -2.84
C ARG A 178 10.27 5.77 -2.94
N GLY A 179 9.77 5.54 -4.16
CA GLY A 179 8.77 4.52 -4.45
C GLY A 179 9.33 3.23 -5.04
N LYS A 180 8.44 2.45 -5.64
CA LYS A 180 8.78 1.18 -6.33
C LYS A 180 9.69 1.46 -7.53
N GLY A 181 10.81 0.69 -7.65
CA GLY A 181 11.75 0.82 -8.76
C GLY A 181 12.60 2.08 -8.68
N ASN A 182 12.92 2.52 -7.48
CA ASN A 182 13.73 3.72 -7.20
C ASN A 182 13.18 5.02 -7.83
N LYS A 183 11.88 5.04 -8.16
CA LYS A 183 11.24 6.26 -8.65
C LYS A 183 11.06 7.22 -7.49
N GLU A 184 11.62 8.41 -7.63
CA GLU A 184 11.51 9.48 -6.66
C GLU A 184 10.39 10.45 -7.03
N ARG A 185 9.76 11.03 -6.03
CA ARG A 185 8.86 12.17 -6.18
C ARG A 185 9.01 13.12 -5.01
N ILE A 186 8.69 14.36 -5.26
CA ILE A 186 8.71 15.43 -4.27
C ILE A 186 7.27 15.73 -3.87
N VAL A 187 7.02 15.82 -2.56
CA VAL A 187 5.70 16.14 -2.01
C VAL A 187 5.83 17.38 -1.13
N PRO A 188 5.09 18.45 -1.41
CA PRO A 188 5.03 19.63 -0.55
C PRO A 188 4.54 19.25 0.85
N VAL A 189 4.99 19.99 1.85
CA VAL A 189 4.61 19.80 3.25
C VAL A 189 4.33 21.14 3.90
N ASP A 190 3.30 21.21 4.71
CA ASP A 190 2.93 22.43 5.44
C ASP A 190 3.97 22.80 6.51
N ASN A 191 4.06 24.10 6.84
CA ASN A 191 5.06 24.61 7.77
C ASN A 191 4.93 23.98 9.18
N LYS A 192 3.69 23.73 9.65
CA LYS A 192 3.47 23.12 10.96
C LYS A 192 4.03 21.67 11.00
N THR A 193 3.92 20.94 9.91
CA THR A 193 4.51 19.60 9.79
C THR A 193 6.04 19.68 9.76
N LEU A 194 6.63 20.66 9.05
CA LEU A 194 8.07 20.89 9.05
C LEU A 194 8.60 21.21 10.44
N LEU A 195 7.95 22.10 11.18
CA LEU A 195 8.32 22.41 12.57
C LEU A 195 8.24 21.17 13.48
N LEU A 196 7.24 20.30 13.27
CA LEU A 196 7.13 19.07 14.02
C LEU A 196 8.24 18.07 13.67
N ILE A 197 8.64 18.00 12.40
CA ILE A 197 9.79 17.21 11.97
C ILE A 197 11.06 17.72 12.63
N GLN A 198 11.31 19.04 12.58
CA GLN A 198 12.48 19.63 13.20
C GLN A 198 12.53 19.31 14.70
N LYS A 199 11.44 19.57 15.42
CA LYS A 199 11.35 19.23 16.84
C LYS A 199 11.54 17.74 17.11
N HIS A 200 11.08 16.86 16.22
CA HIS A 200 11.29 15.41 16.36
C HIS A 200 12.75 15.03 16.21
N ILE A 201 13.47 15.69 15.31
CA ILE A 201 14.92 15.49 15.09
C ILE A 201 15.72 16.04 16.27
N ASP A 202 15.42 17.27 16.71
CA ASP A 202 16.13 17.95 17.81
C ASP A 202 16.02 17.19 19.15
N ASN A 203 14.94 16.44 19.34
CA ASN A 203 14.77 15.57 20.50
C ASN A 203 15.68 14.32 20.51
N ARG A 204 16.48 14.11 19.46
CA ARG A 204 17.49 13.04 19.40
C ARG A 204 18.82 13.56 19.94
N ILE A 205 19.48 12.76 20.77
CA ILE A 205 20.77 13.14 21.39
C ILE A 205 21.84 13.38 20.33
N LYS A 206 21.86 12.54 19.30
CA LYS A 206 22.70 12.65 18.09
C LYS A 206 21.91 12.08 16.92
N TYR A 207 22.05 12.68 15.75
CA TYR A 207 21.51 12.13 14.53
C TYR A 207 22.45 12.38 13.35
N ASN A 208 22.34 11.52 12.34
CA ASN A 208 22.96 11.67 11.04
C ASN A 208 21.86 11.90 9.99
N GLU A 209 22.11 12.69 8.98
CA GLU A 209 21.17 12.95 7.89
C GLU A 209 20.73 11.68 7.14
N ASP A 210 21.56 10.64 7.17
CA ASP A 210 21.27 9.34 6.58
C ASP A 210 20.34 8.46 7.43
N GLU A 211 20.04 8.86 8.66
CA GLU A 211 19.13 8.12 9.52
C GLU A 211 17.67 8.27 9.07
N TYR A 212 16.88 7.25 9.42
CA TYR A 212 15.45 7.27 9.16
C TYR A 212 14.75 8.32 10.02
N LEU A 213 13.81 9.05 9.40
CA LEU A 213 13.03 10.08 10.09
C LEU A 213 12.16 9.47 11.20
N LEU A 214 11.48 8.36 10.92
CA LEU A 214 10.65 7.66 11.90
C LEU A 214 11.35 6.39 12.36
N VAL A 215 11.73 6.36 13.64
CA VAL A 215 12.42 5.24 14.28
C VAL A 215 11.66 4.70 15.50
N ASN A 216 11.98 3.49 15.91
CA ASN A 216 11.51 2.92 17.17
C ASN A 216 12.33 3.46 18.37
N THR A 217 12.09 2.93 19.57
CA THR A 217 12.79 3.33 20.79
C THR A 217 14.26 2.91 20.83
N ARG A 218 14.71 2.05 19.88
CA ARG A 218 16.10 1.61 19.73
C ARG A 218 16.81 2.32 18.56
N ASN A 219 16.21 3.40 18.02
CA ASN A 219 16.66 4.11 16.82
C ASN A 219 16.70 3.25 15.54
N GLU A 220 15.94 2.15 15.51
CA GLU A 220 15.83 1.31 14.31
C GLU A 220 14.66 1.77 13.42
N GLN A 221 14.78 1.53 12.12
CA GLN A 221 13.75 1.82 11.14
C GLN A 221 12.40 1.20 11.51
N LEU A 222 11.32 1.96 11.36
CA LEU A 222 9.98 1.39 11.48
C LEU A 222 9.64 0.51 10.28
N THR A 223 9.06 -0.66 10.56
CA THR A 223 8.52 -1.51 9.50
C THR A 223 7.07 -1.14 9.19
N PRO A 224 6.57 -1.44 7.97
CA PRO A 224 5.16 -1.25 7.62
C PRO A 224 4.19 -1.90 8.61
N ARG A 225 4.57 -3.05 9.18
CA ARG A 225 3.76 -3.76 10.17
C ARG A 225 3.63 -2.99 11.49
N VAL A 226 4.72 -2.38 11.94
CA VAL A 226 4.71 -1.55 13.15
C VAL A 226 3.80 -0.34 12.96
N ILE A 227 3.90 0.36 11.81
CA ILE A 227 3.02 1.50 11.50
C ILE A 227 1.55 1.06 11.45
N GLN A 228 1.24 -0.07 10.81
CA GLN A 228 -0.12 -0.61 10.77
C GLN A 228 -0.67 -0.89 12.18
N ASN A 229 0.14 -1.51 13.05
CA ASN A 229 -0.24 -1.77 14.45
C ASN A 229 -0.42 -0.47 15.24
N ASP A 230 0.50 0.50 15.09
CA ASP A 230 0.40 1.81 15.73
C ASP A 230 -0.90 2.54 15.33
N ILE A 231 -1.30 2.47 14.05
CA ILE A 231 -2.58 3.03 13.57
C ILE A 231 -3.78 2.33 14.25
N GLN A 232 -3.74 1.00 14.47
CA GLN A 232 -4.83 0.31 15.17
C GLN A 232 -4.89 0.72 16.66
N ILE A 233 -3.75 0.93 17.30
CA ILE A 233 -3.68 1.47 18.68
C ILE A 233 -4.30 2.88 18.72
N ILE A 234 -3.93 3.75 17.78
CA ILE A 234 -4.47 5.11 17.67
C ILE A 234 -5.99 5.06 17.46
N LYS A 235 -6.47 4.25 16.51
CA LYS A 235 -7.89 4.06 16.23
C LYS A 235 -8.67 3.73 17.52
N LYS A 236 -8.18 2.73 18.27
CA LYS A 236 -8.84 2.28 19.51
C LYS A 236 -8.84 3.38 20.57
N LYS A 237 -7.70 4.05 20.79
CA LYS A 237 -7.58 5.12 21.79
C LYS A 237 -8.40 6.38 21.43
N CYS A 238 -8.61 6.65 20.14
CA CYS A 238 -9.49 7.73 19.69
C CYS A 238 -10.99 7.38 19.76
N GLY A 239 -11.35 6.17 20.24
CA GLY A 239 -12.74 5.76 20.39
C GLY A 239 -13.48 5.55 19.07
N PHE A 240 -12.78 5.04 18.03
CA PHE A 240 -13.45 4.63 16.80
C PHE A 240 -13.94 3.18 16.92
N SER A 241 -15.12 2.91 16.36
CA SER A 241 -15.70 1.55 16.32
C SER A 241 -14.81 0.59 15.51
N ASP A 242 -14.91 -0.71 15.82
CA ASP A 242 -14.15 -1.75 15.10
C ASP A 242 -14.53 -1.83 13.61
N SER A 243 -15.75 -1.48 13.25
CA SER A 243 -16.23 -1.40 11.87
C SER A 243 -15.61 -0.27 11.04
N LYS A 244 -15.14 0.83 11.69
CA LYS A 244 -14.46 1.94 11.00
C LYS A 244 -13.10 1.48 10.53
N ILE A 245 -12.86 1.57 9.23
CA ILE A 245 -11.57 1.17 8.65
C ILE A 245 -10.61 2.36 8.68
N ILE A 246 -9.55 2.25 9.50
CA ILE A 246 -8.47 3.23 9.59
C ILE A 246 -7.15 2.50 9.38
N THR A 247 -6.47 2.81 8.27
CA THR A 247 -5.19 2.20 7.87
C THR A 247 -4.30 3.26 7.19
N PRO A 248 -3.00 3.03 7.02
CA PRO A 248 -2.14 3.94 6.26
C PRO A 248 -2.67 4.23 4.85
N HIS A 249 -3.24 3.23 4.18
CA HIS A 249 -3.87 3.40 2.86
C HIS A 249 -5.10 4.32 2.91
N VAL A 250 -5.90 4.21 3.96
CA VAL A 250 -7.06 5.08 4.16
C VAL A 250 -6.61 6.54 4.33
N PHE A 251 -5.54 6.82 5.10
CA PHE A 251 -4.99 8.18 5.20
C PHE A 251 -4.54 8.73 3.84
N ARG A 252 -3.87 7.91 3.04
CA ARG A 252 -3.48 8.30 1.68
C ARG A 252 -4.69 8.64 0.80
N HIS A 253 -5.73 7.80 0.82
CA HIS A 253 -6.97 8.08 0.09
C HIS A 253 -7.70 9.30 0.63
N THR A 254 -7.66 9.51 1.94
CA THR A 254 -8.26 10.68 2.61
C THR A 254 -7.60 11.96 2.14
N GLY A 255 -6.28 12.06 2.23
CA GLY A 255 -5.55 13.26 1.76
C GLY A 255 -5.82 13.56 0.29
N ALA A 256 -5.74 12.54 -0.57
CA ALA A 256 -6.02 12.67 -2.00
C ALA A 256 -7.47 13.14 -2.28
N THR A 257 -8.45 12.58 -1.55
CA THR A 257 -9.86 12.96 -1.71
C THR A 257 -10.12 14.40 -1.23
N HIS A 258 -9.52 14.78 -0.11
CA HIS A 258 -9.68 16.13 0.42
C HIS A 258 -9.05 17.18 -0.48
N LEU A 259 -7.82 16.99 -0.95
CA LEU A 259 -7.18 17.87 -1.92
C LEU A 259 -8.00 18.01 -3.21
N ARG A 260 -8.51 16.87 -3.74
CA ARG A 260 -9.36 16.91 -4.93
C ARG A 260 -10.66 17.66 -4.70
N ARG A 261 -11.29 17.50 -3.54
CA ARG A 261 -12.52 18.23 -3.16
C ARG A 261 -12.28 19.72 -2.95
N SER A 262 -11.08 20.09 -2.50
CA SER A 262 -10.65 21.49 -2.36
C SER A 262 -10.28 22.14 -3.71
N GLY A 263 -10.40 21.42 -4.83
CA GLY A 263 -10.21 21.97 -6.16
C GLY A 263 -8.86 21.67 -6.83
N MET A 264 -7.95 20.92 -6.17
CA MET A 264 -6.66 20.57 -6.78
C MET A 264 -6.86 19.84 -8.10
N ASP A 265 -6.09 20.20 -9.13
CA ASP A 265 -6.13 19.53 -10.41
C ASP A 265 -5.71 18.04 -10.30
N ILE A 266 -6.32 17.22 -11.16
CA ILE A 266 -6.07 15.78 -11.13
C ILE A 266 -4.64 15.43 -11.54
N SER A 267 -4.02 16.22 -12.41
CA SER A 267 -2.62 16.04 -12.83
C SER A 267 -1.66 16.36 -11.70
N GLU A 268 -1.87 17.45 -10.98
CA GLU A 268 -1.09 17.83 -9.79
C GLU A 268 -1.22 16.75 -8.69
N LEU A 269 -2.44 16.25 -8.48
CA LEU A 269 -2.68 15.18 -7.51
C LEU A 269 -2.01 13.85 -7.92
N GLN A 270 -2.02 13.52 -9.22
CA GLN A 270 -1.31 12.33 -9.73
C GLN A 270 0.19 12.44 -9.51
N ASP A 271 0.75 13.62 -9.68
CA ASP A 271 2.16 13.91 -9.43
C ASP A 271 2.52 13.71 -7.96
N ILE A 272 1.73 14.28 -7.04
CA ILE A 272 1.90 14.08 -5.60
C ILE A 272 1.78 12.60 -5.23
N LEU A 273 0.83 11.87 -5.81
CA LEU A 273 0.62 10.45 -5.53
C LEU A 273 1.68 9.54 -6.16
N GLY A 274 2.40 10.00 -7.18
CA GLY A 274 3.36 9.20 -7.94
C GLY A 274 2.67 8.01 -8.63
N HIS A 275 1.56 8.28 -9.31
CA HIS A 275 0.90 7.30 -10.16
C HIS A 275 1.68 7.26 -11.48
N SER A 276 2.48 6.23 -11.68
CA SER A 276 3.15 5.98 -12.94
C SER A 276 2.15 5.41 -13.94
N SER A 277 1.50 6.25 -14.73
CA SER A 277 1.11 5.86 -16.09
C SER A 277 2.40 5.67 -16.89
N PRO A 278 2.52 4.67 -17.81
CA PRO A 278 3.74 4.43 -18.57
C PRO A 278 4.22 5.62 -19.40
N ASN A 279 3.40 6.64 -19.59
CA ASN A 279 3.66 7.81 -20.42
C ASN A 279 4.07 9.09 -19.68
N THR A 280 4.30 9.07 -18.39
CA THR A 280 4.74 10.27 -17.66
C THR A 280 6.09 10.08 -17.01
N THR A 281 7.14 9.84 -17.83
CA THR A 281 8.46 10.39 -17.58
C THR A 281 8.42 11.87 -18.01
N ARG A 282 7.47 12.62 -17.55
CA ARG A 282 7.57 14.08 -17.52
C ARG A 282 8.32 14.44 -16.26
N ILE A 283 9.61 14.43 -16.42
CA ILE A 283 10.63 15.32 -15.90
C ILE A 283 10.00 16.40 -15.02
N TYR A 284 10.03 16.16 -13.70
CA TYR A 284 10.03 17.23 -12.70
C TYR A 284 11.29 18.10 -12.79
N ALA A 285 11.86 18.20 -13.97
CA ALA A 285 13.10 18.91 -14.19
C ALA A 285 12.92 20.40 -14.41
N LYS A 286 11.74 20.99 -14.38
CA LYS A 286 11.66 22.46 -14.47
C LYS A 286 10.30 23.11 -14.14
N ASN A 287 9.23 22.39 -13.96
CA ASN A 287 7.94 23.03 -13.66
C ASN A 287 7.61 22.92 -12.18
N ASP A 288 8.18 23.86 -11.49
CA ASP A 288 7.55 24.65 -10.47
C ASP A 288 7.00 23.86 -9.28
N ILE A 289 7.94 23.29 -8.51
CA ILE A 289 7.65 22.89 -7.13
C ILE A 289 7.02 24.08 -6.37
N THR A 290 7.28 25.31 -6.75
CA THR A 290 6.70 26.54 -6.22
C THR A 290 5.21 26.61 -6.50
N LYS A 291 4.79 26.33 -7.75
CA LYS A 291 3.38 26.30 -8.12
C LYS A 291 2.64 25.15 -7.43
N LEU A 292 3.24 23.95 -7.43
CA LEU A 292 2.66 22.79 -6.74
C LEU A 292 2.54 23.05 -5.22
N LYS A 293 3.55 23.71 -4.63
CA LYS A 293 3.52 24.12 -3.22
C LYS A 293 2.44 25.17 -2.94
N GLN A 294 2.24 26.13 -3.84
CA GLN A 294 1.17 27.11 -3.71
C GLN A 294 -0.20 26.44 -3.75
N SER A 295 -0.47 25.62 -4.76
CA SER A 295 -1.73 24.87 -4.86
C SER A 295 -1.96 23.97 -3.64
N TYR A 296 -0.91 23.26 -3.18
CA TYR A 296 -0.98 22.42 -2.00
C TYR A 296 -1.29 23.25 -0.74
N ASN A 297 -0.58 24.37 -0.52
CA ASN A 297 -0.77 25.21 0.65
C ASN A 297 -2.15 25.87 0.68
N MET A 298 -2.71 26.23 -0.47
CA MET A 298 -4.07 26.80 -0.56
C MET A 298 -5.17 25.76 -0.31
N MET A 299 -4.93 24.50 -0.68
CA MET A 299 -5.99 23.48 -0.77
C MET A 299 -5.91 22.40 0.29
N HIS A 300 -4.76 22.22 0.95
CA HIS A 300 -4.63 21.17 1.95
C HIS A 300 -5.25 21.58 3.29
N PRO A 301 -6.17 20.78 3.85
CA PRO A 301 -6.93 21.15 5.06
C PRO A 301 -6.07 21.43 6.31
N LEU A 302 -4.83 20.94 6.35
CA LEU A 302 -3.90 21.26 7.45
C LEU A 302 -3.42 22.72 7.46
N ASN A 303 -3.62 23.46 6.36
CA ASN A 303 -3.27 24.87 6.23
C ASN A 303 -4.49 25.79 6.38
N SER A 304 -5.71 25.25 6.33
CA SER A 304 -6.92 25.96 6.71
C SER A 304 -7.08 25.94 8.25
N ASN A 305 -7.80 26.93 8.78
CA ASN A 305 -8.10 27.00 10.22
C ASN A 305 -9.01 25.84 10.70
N ASP A 306 -9.35 24.89 9.83
CA ASP A 306 -10.28 23.79 10.10
C ASP A 306 -9.62 22.58 10.77
N LEU A 307 -8.28 22.49 10.83
CA LEU A 307 -7.47 21.43 11.43
C LEU A 307 -6.28 22.01 12.20
#